data_e7c45b41ae1ed3965928b30ae0aef3d1
#
_entry.id   e7c45b41ae1ed3965928b30ae0aef3d1
#
_cell.length_a   1.000
_cell.length_b   1.000
_cell.length_c   1.000
_cell.angle_alpha   90.00
_cell.angle_beta   90.00
_cell.angle_gamma   90.00
#
_symmetry.space_group_name_H-M   'P 1'
#
loop_
_entity.id
_entity.type
_entity.pdbx_description
1 polymer ?
#
loop_
_entity_poly.entity_id
_entity_poly.type
_entity_poly.pdbx_seq_one_letter_code
_entity_poly.pdbx_strand_id
1 'polypeptide(L)'
;MKKLLVLLMTLCLALPACALAEAETTATLHVVAYGEEVGQYPLAYTGELTAEALLEGLSAVTKHDFACDSAAVEGDSVTVIWSDGATLLRPESAPMRVESLDLTFYDFDSTLQFMLDSAYWTLRENLGVEKVFFGTPSGAGLHLENTPYWSLPAGACYNGNFAGWYTSGYTFEDARQMMGDAGENISGAEAAQIVYAYLVAGTDNDGAVRHIALTGIGEADGAEGYVFEVEAGGSHCLTALVTYAGGVYVEKGGAFALSANWK
;
A
#
# COMPACT_ATOMS: atom_id res chain seq x y z
N MET A 1 -25.21 -6.32 70.02
CA MET A 1 -25.68 -5.85 68.71
C MET A 1 -24.86 -4.68 68.15
N LYS A 2 -24.45 -3.66 68.89
CA LYS A 2 -23.65 -2.54 68.37
C LYS A 2 -22.25 -2.93 67.84
N LYS A 3 -21.58 -3.94 68.41
CA LYS A 3 -20.25 -4.41 67.96
C LYS A 3 -20.29 -5.21 66.66
N LEU A 4 -21.43 -5.89 66.35
CA LEU A 4 -21.61 -6.62 65.13
C LEU A 4 -21.88 -5.71 63.94
N LEU A 5 -22.53 -4.56 64.15
CA LEU A 5 -22.82 -3.59 63.12
C LEU A 5 -21.57 -2.87 62.66
N VAL A 6 -20.63 -2.57 63.56
CA VAL A 6 -19.34 -1.94 63.25
C VAL A 6 -18.44 -2.88 62.43
N LEU A 7 -18.48 -4.19 62.73
CA LEU A 7 -17.69 -5.18 61.98
C LEU A 7 -18.23 -5.36 60.56
N LEU A 8 -19.55 -5.25 60.36
CA LEU A 8 -20.16 -5.38 59.01
C LEU A 8 -19.90 -4.14 58.17
N MET A 9 -19.90 -2.93 58.77
CA MET A 9 -19.53 -1.71 58.07
C MET A 9 -18.04 -1.64 57.64
N THR A 10 -17.14 -2.18 58.49
CA THR A 10 -15.70 -2.21 58.17
C THR A 10 -15.39 -3.24 57.05
N LEU A 11 -16.17 -4.31 56.94
CA LEU A 11 -16.00 -5.31 55.90
C LEU A 11 -16.49 -4.81 54.53
N CYS A 12 -17.50 -3.93 54.49
CA CYS A 12 -17.96 -3.31 53.24
C CYS A 12 -17.00 -2.23 52.68
N LEU A 13 -16.11 -1.66 53.52
CA LEU A 13 -15.11 -0.64 53.12
C LEU A 13 -13.80 -1.27 52.61
N ALA A 14 -13.62 -2.58 52.77
CA ALA A 14 -12.42 -3.31 52.40
C ALA A 14 -12.60 -4.16 51.14
N LEU A 15 -13.68 -3.93 50.35
CA LEU A 15 -13.73 -4.46 48.97
C LEU A 15 -12.68 -3.66 48.18
N PRO A 16 -11.59 -4.30 47.72
CA PRO A 16 -10.73 -3.64 46.78
C PRO A 16 -11.62 -3.25 45.59
N ALA A 17 -11.56 -1.99 45.20
CA ALA A 17 -11.99 -1.60 43.88
C ALA A 17 -11.15 -2.47 42.91
N CYS A 18 -11.64 -3.64 42.55
CA CYS A 18 -11.17 -4.33 41.39
C CYS A 18 -11.48 -3.34 40.26
N ALA A 19 -10.47 -2.52 39.90
CA ALA A 19 -10.46 -1.92 38.60
C ALA A 19 -10.65 -3.10 37.63
N LEU A 20 -11.81 -3.16 37.01
CA LEU A 20 -12.03 -4.06 35.88
C LEU A 20 -10.97 -3.62 34.89
N ALA A 21 -9.89 -4.38 34.82
CA ALA A 21 -8.95 -4.23 33.72
C ALA A 21 -9.80 -4.42 32.45
N GLU A 22 -9.92 -3.39 31.66
CA GLU A 22 -10.57 -3.51 30.34
C GLU A 22 -9.89 -4.67 29.64
N ALA A 23 -10.70 -5.60 29.14
CA ALA A 23 -10.17 -6.74 28.43
C ALA A 23 -9.43 -6.24 27.18
N GLU A 24 -8.18 -6.63 27.04
CA GLU A 24 -7.40 -6.36 25.85
C GLU A 24 -8.04 -7.10 24.67
N THR A 25 -8.40 -6.36 23.64
CA THR A 25 -8.98 -6.89 22.40
C THR A 25 -7.95 -6.75 21.28
N THR A 26 -8.07 -7.57 20.26
CA THR A 26 -7.11 -7.54 19.13
C THR A 26 -7.85 -7.26 17.84
N ALA A 27 -7.37 -6.25 17.13
CA ALA A 27 -7.71 -5.97 15.73
C ALA A 27 -6.64 -6.56 14.80
N THR A 28 -6.95 -6.67 13.53
CA THR A 28 -6.03 -7.18 12.51
C THR A 28 -5.68 -6.07 11.53
N LEU A 29 -4.40 -5.72 11.44
CA LEU A 29 -3.90 -4.82 10.41
C LEU A 29 -3.59 -5.62 9.15
N HIS A 30 -4.20 -5.24 8.04
CA HIS A 30 -4.00 -5.86 6.73
C HIS A 30 -2.95 -5.05 5.96
N VAL A 31 -1.84 -5.69 5.64
CA VAL A 31 -0.79 -5.09 4.81
C VAL A 31 -0.93 -5.65 3.40
N VAL A 32 -1.30 -4.78 2.47
CA VAL A 32 -1.60 -5.13 1.08
C VAL A 32 -0.63 -4.40 0.17
N ALA A 33 0.12 -5.14 -0.64
CA ALA A 33 1.04 -4.58 -1.61
C ALA A 33 0.82 -5.26 -2.97
N TYR A 34 0.88 -4.47 -4.03
CA TYR A 34 0.68 -4.95 -5.40
C TYR A 34 -0.65 -5.71 -5.60
N GLY A 35 -1.69 -5.31 -4.85
CA GLY A 35 -3.01 -5.93 -4.92
C GLY A 35 -3.16 -7.24 -4.17
N GLU A 36 -2.13 -7.68 -3.41
CA GLU A 36 -2.17 -8.88 -2.59
C GLU A 36 -1.93 -8.57 -1.11
N GLU A 37 -2.59 -9.34 -0.26
CA GLU A 37 -2.29 -9.31 1.17
C GLU A 37 -0.95 -10.00 1.43
N VAL A 38 0.04 -9.19 1.83
CA VAL A 38 1.40 -9.66 2.12
C VAL A 38 1.62 -9.97 3.60
N GLY A 39 0.70 -9.56 4.47
CA GLY A 39 0.73 -9.90 5.87
C GLY A 39 -0.44 -9.37 6.68
N GLN A 40 -0.70 -10.05 7.81
CA GLN A 40 -1.65 -9.65 8.83
C GLN A 40 -0.91 -9.46 10.16
N TYR A 41 -1.15 -8.34 10.83
CA TYR A 41 -0.46 -8.00 12.07
C TYR A 41 -1.47 -7.69 13.17
N PRO A 42 -1.32 -8.27 14.37
CA PRO A 42 -2.23 -7.99 15.46
C PRO A 42 -1.98 -6.60 16.03
N LEU A 43 -3.06 -5.86 16.28
CA LEU A 43 -3.08 -4.60 17.01
C LEU A 43 -3.87 -4.80 18.30
N ALA A 44 -3.17 -4.82 19.43
CA ALA A 44 -3.83 -4.84 20.74
C ALA A 44 -4.39 -3.45 21.08
N TYR A 45 -5.64 -3.39 21.55
CA TYR A 45 -6.28 -2.15 21.95
C TYR A 45 -7.18 -2.36 23.18
N THR A 46 -7.47 -1.27 23.88
CA THR A 46 -8.41 -1.22 24.99
C THR A 46 -9.47 -0.15 24.71
N GLY A 47 -10.69 -0.40 25.14
CA GLY A 47 -11.81 0.50 24.86
C GLY A 47 -12.37 0.36 23.44
N GLU A 48 -12.77 1.48 22.85
CA GLU A 48 -13.33 1.53 21.51
C GLU A 48 -12.23 1.55 20.43
N LEU A 49 -12.37 0.72 19.41
CA LEU A 49 -11.45 0.72 18.27
C LEU A 49 -11.79 1.87 17.34
N THR A 50 -10.85 2.74 17.07
CA THR A 50 -11.04 3.88 16.16
C THR A 50 -10.28 3.68 14.84
N ALA A 51 -10.71 4.38 13.80
CA ALA A 51 -10.02 4.36 12.51
C ALA A 51 -8.61 4.93 12.62
N GLU A 52 -8.41 5.98 13.44
CA GLU A 52 -7.10 6.58 13.68
C GLU A 52 -6.14 5.58 14.32
N ALA A 53 -6.60 4.80 15.32
CA ALA A 53 -5.77 3.78 15.96
C ALA A 53 -5.32 2.68 14.98
N LEU A 54 -6.19 2.31 14.04
CA LEU A 54 -5.85 1.36 12.98
C LEU A 54 -4.79 1.92 12.02
N LEU A 55 -4.93 3.19 11.62
CA LEU A 55 -3.97 3.87 10.74
C LEU A 55 -2.61 4.07 11.44
N GLU A 56 -2.62 4.43 12.73
CA GLU A 56 -1.39 4.51 13.54
C GLU A 56 -0.71 3.14 13.65
N GLY A 57 -1.49 2.07 13.83
CA GLY A 57 -1.00 0.70 13.82
C GLY A 57 -0.32 0.34 12.50
N LEU A 58 -0.92 0.71 11.35
CA LEU A 58 -0.30 0.53 10.04
C LEU A 58 1.02 1.29 9.94
N SER A 59 1.08 2.54 10.42
CA SER A 59 2.33 3.32 10.45
C SER A 59 3.43 2.61 11.24
N ALA A 60 3.10 2.04 12.39
CA ALA A 60 4.05 1.33 13.24
C ALA A 60 4.65 0.09 12.57
N VAL A 61 3.83 -0.68 11.85
CA VAL A 61 4.23 -1.91 11.16
C VAL A 61 5.00 -1.62 9.88
N THR A 62 4.50 -0.70 9.06
CA THR A 62 4.97 -0.50 7.68
C THR A 62 6.07 0.54 7.55
N LYS A 63 6.25 1.41 8.55
CA LYS A 63 7.17 2.57 8.53
C LYS A 63 6.77 3.67 7.52
N HIS A 64 5.60 3.54 6.91
CA HIS A 64 4.97 4.62 6.17
C HIS A 64 4.08 5.41 7.12
N ASP A 65 4.01 6.72 6.96
CA ASP A 65 3.19 7.57 7.81
C ASP A 65 1.74 7.61 7.28
N PHE A 66 0.83 6.92 7.99
CA PHE A 66 -0.60 6.90 7.74
C PHE A 66 -1.35 7.99 8.53
N ALA A 67 -0.66 9.08 8.90
CA ALA A 67 -1.29 10.15 9.66
C ALA A 67 -2.50 10.75 8.92
N CYS A 68 -3.58 10.99 9.66
CA CYS A 68 -4.77 11.64 9.17
C CYS A 68 -5.17 12.81 10.08
N ASP A 69 -5.79 13.82 9.51
CA ASP A 69 -6.37 14.94 10.26
C ASP A 69 -7.70 14.54 10.92
N SER A 70 -8.40 13.59 10.29
CA SER A 70 -9.60 12.96 10.84
C SER A 70 -9.90 11.62 10.15
N ALA A 71 -10.57 10.73 10.87
CA ALA A 71 -11.12 9.49 10.34
C ALA A 71 -12.49 9.23 10.98
N ALA A 72 -13.55 9.69 10.32
CA ALA A 72 -14.92 9.65 10.83
C ALA A 72 -15.67 8.42 10.32
N VAL A 73 -16.27 7.67 11.24
CA VAL A 73 -17.16 6.54 10.92
C VAL A 73 -18.62 7.01 11.02
N GLU A 74 -19.36 6.88 9.92
CA GLU A 74 -20.76 7.23 9.83
C GLU A 74 -21.57 6.11 9.17
N GLY A 75 -22.34 5.38 10.00
CA GLY A 75 -23.14 4.25 9.52
C GLY A 75 -22.28 3.13 8.93
N ASP A 76 -22.41 2.88 7.62
CA ASP A 76 -21.68 1.85 6.87
C ASP A 76 -20.43 2.40 6.16
N SER A 77 -20.01 3.60 6.51
CA SER A 77 -18.90 4.28 5.84
C SER A 77 -17.85 4.82 6.80
N VAL A 78 -16.62 4.94 6.32
CA VAL A 78 -15.54 5.69 6.97
C VAL A 78 -14.94 6.68 5.98
N THR A 79 -14.70 7.90 6.45
CA THR A 79 -14.03 8.95 5.68
C THR A 79 -12.72 9.31 6.37
N VAL A 80 -11.61 9.11 5.67
CA VAL A 80 -10.27 9.46 6.12
C VAL A 80 -9.82 10.72 5.38
N ILE A 81 -9.47 11.75 6.13
CA ILE A 81 -8.80 12.95 5.61
C ILE A 81 -7.33 12.85 5.99
N TRP A 82 -6.49 12.62 5.01
CA TRP A 82 -5.04 12.48 5.21
C TRP A 82 -4.44 13.79 5.70
N SER A 83 -3.46 13.73 6.61
CA SER A 83 -2.71 14.93 7.00
C SER A 83 -1.69 15.30 5.92
N ASP A 84 -1.34 16.59 5.85
CA ASP A 84 -0.32 17.08 4.90
C ASP A 84 1.05 16.40 5.07
N GLY A 85 1.31 15.82 6.24
CA GLY A 85 2.55 15.09 6.55
C GLY A 85 2.52 13.62 6.16
N ALA A 86 1.35 13.05 5.84
CA ALA A 86 1.23 11.64 5.52
C ALA A 86 2.11 11.25 4.32
N THR A 87 2.72 10.08 4.39
CA THR A 87 3.53 9.54 3.27
C THR A 87 2.73 9.48 1.96
N LEU A 88 1.42 9.22 2.04
CA LEU A 88 0.56 9.18 0.88
C LEU A 88 0.55 10.52 0.10
N LEU A 89 0.56 11.66 0.80
CA LEU A 89 0.62 12.99 0.18
C LEU A 89 2.05 13.46 -0.12
N ARG A 90 3.05 12.75 0.39
CA ARG A 90 4.49 13.02 0.19
C ARG A 90 5.24 11.72 -0.11
N PRO A 91 4.90 11.02 -1.20
CA PRO A 91 5.47 9.71 -1.49
C PRO A 91 7.00 9.74 -1.69
N GLU A 92 7.59 10.89 -2.00
CA GLU A 92 9.03 11.09 -2.05
C GLU A 92 9.72 10.92 -0.69
N SER A 93 8.98 11.00 0.41
CA SER A 93 9.49 10.74 1.76
C SER A 93 9.40 9.26 2.16
N ALA A 94 8.77 8.43 1.34
CA ALA A 94 8.55 7.03 1.64
C ALA A 94 9.86 6.22 1.66
N PRO A 95 9.99 5.25 2.57
CA PRO A 95 11.06 4.28 2.46
C PRO A 95 10.83 3.41 1.20
N MET A 96 11.78 3.43 0.29
CA MET A 96 11.75 2.58 -0.93
C MET A 96 11.76 1.09 -0.59
N ARG A 97 12.27 0.71 0.57
CA ARG A 97 12.33 -0.66 1.06
C ARG A 97 11.92 -0.74 2.52
N VAL A 98 11.03 -1.67 2.82
CA VAL A 98 10.62 -2.02 4.19
C VAL A 98 11.12 -3.43 4.47
N GLU A 99 12.32 -3.54 5.06
CA GLU A 99 12.99 -4.82 5.29
C GLU A 99 12.18 -5.78 6.16
N SER A 100 11.44 -5.25 7.16
CA SER A 100 10.61 -6.06 8.07
C SER A 100 9.47 -6.79 7.36
N LEU A 101 9.08 -6.31 6.18
CA LEU A 101 8.00 -6.85 5.36
C LEU A 101 8.51 -7.50 4.07
N ASP A 102 9.82 -7.44 3.82
CA ASP A 102 10.46 -7.81 2.55
C ASP A 102 9.82 -7.13 1.31
N LEU A 103 9.37 -5.89 1.49
CA LEU A 103 8.72 -5.10 0.45
C LEU A 103 9.69 -4.08 -0.14
N THR A 104 9.63 -3.91 -1.45
CA THR A 104 10.34 -2.86 -2.19
C THR A 104 9.35 -2.12 -3.06
N PHE A 105 9.32 -0.79 -2.96
CA PHE A 105 8.50 0.08 -3.79
C PHE A 105 9.36 0.68 -4.89
N TYR A 106 8.89 0.63 -6.11
CA TYR A 106 9.67 1.02 -7.28
C TYR A 106 9.33 2.42 -7.78
N ASP A 107 8.16 2.92 -7.41
CA ASP A 107 7.65 4.24 -7.81
C ASP A 107 6.62 4.75 -6.79
N PHE A 108 6.14 5.96 -7.04
CA PHE A 108 5.13 6.59 -6.18
C PHE A 108 3.76 5.93 -6.29
N ASP A 109 3.42 5.39 -7.46
CA ASP A 109 2.15 4.69 -7.67
C ASP A 109 2.08 3.43 -6.81
N SER A 110 3.17 2.65 -6.73
CA SER A 110 3.22 1.47 -5.87
C SER A 110 3.13 1.81 -4.38
N THR A 111 3.72 2.92 -3.96
CA THR A 111 3.58 3.43 -2.58
C THR A 111 2.14 3.88 -2.31
N LEU A 112 1.54 4.62 -3.23
CA LEU A 112 0.17 5.10 -3.12
C LEU A 112 -0.82 3.93 -3.06
N GLN A 113 -0.68 2.96 -3.96
CA GLN A 113 -1.47 1.73 -3.95
C GLN A 113 -1.36 0.99 -2.62
N PHE A 114 -0.14 0.75 -2.17
CA PHE A 114 0.14 0.08 -0.90
C PHE A 114 -0.58 0.74 0.27
N MET A 115 -0.50 2.06 0.38
CA MET A 115 -1.12 2.79 1.49
C MET A 115 -2.65 2.76 1.41
N LEU A 116 -3.22 2.98 0.23
CA LEU A 116 -4.67 2.96 0.05
C LEU A 116 -5.26 1.58 0.26
N ASP A 117 -4.65 0.54 -0.32
CA ASP A 117 -5.14 -0.83 -0.19
C ASP A 117 -5.01 -1.32 1.26
N SER A 118 -3.88 -1.06 1.93
CA SER A 118 -3.69 -1.45 3.34
C SER A 118 -4.68 -0.73 4.27
N ALA A 119 -4.89 0.57 4.07
CA ALA A 119 -5.88 1.34 4.84
C ALA A 119 -7.30 0.82 4.56
N TYR A 120 -7.66 0.61 3.30
CA TYR A 120 -8.97 0.12 2.88
C TYR A 120 -9.34 -1.20 3.56
N TRP A 121 -8.50 -2.21 3.44
CA TRP A 121 -8.77 -3.52 4.00
C TRP A 121 -8.75 -3.51 5.53
N THR A 122 -7.81 -2.79 6.14
CA THR A 122 -7.73 -2.66 7.60
C THR A 122 -8.98 -1.98 8.17
N LEU A 123 -9.41 -0.87 7.60
CA LEU A 123 -10.59 -0.14 8.07
C LEU A 123 -11.86 -0.94 7.86
N ARG A 124 -12.04 -1.50 6.67
CA ARG A 124 -13.23 -2.25 6.32
C ARG A 124 -13.46 -3.46 7.22
N GLU A 125 -12.43 -4.29 7.38
CA GLU A 125 -12.56 -5.55 8.11
C GLU A 125 -12.71 -5.35 9.63
N ASN A 126 -12.07 -4.32 10.20
CA ASN A 126 -12.13 -4.11 11.65
C ASN A 126 -13.33 -3.25 12.10
N LEU A 127 -13.76 -2.31 11.29
CA LEU A 127 -14.88 -1.41 11.61
C LEU A 127 -16.21 -1.90 11.07
N GLY A 128 -16.21 -2.94 10.22
CA GLY A 128 -17.42 -3.49 9.61
C GLY A 128 -18.10 -2.50 8.65
N VAL A 129 -17.35 -1.60 8.05
CA VAL A 129 -17.86 -0.62 7.08
C VAL A 129 -17.79 -1.19 5.66
N GLU A 130 -18.74 -0.79 4.83
CA GLU A 130 -18.76 -1.21 3.42
C GLU A 130 -18.07 -0.20 2.50
N LYS A 131 -18.02 1.08 2.91
CA LYS A 131 -17.55 2.19 2.10
C LYS A 131 -16.38 2.90 2.77
N VAL A 132 -15.32 3.11 2.01
CA VAL A 132 -14.14 3.84 2.48
C VAL A 132 -13.90 5.02 1.54
N PHE A 133 -13.81 6.21 2.10
CA PHE A 133 -13.55 7.45 1.39
C PHE A 133 -12.22 8.03 1.84
N PHE A 134 -11.44 8.49 0.89
CA PHE A 134 -10.17 9.16 1.13
C PHE A 134 -10.21 10.58 0.58
N GLY A 135 -9.69 11.52 1.34
CA GLY A 135 -9.63 12.92 0.95
C GLY A 135 -8.38 13.62 1.48
N THR A 136 -8.20 14.85 1.05
CA THR A 136 -7.13 15.74 1.47
C THR A 136 -7.65 16.83 2.42
N PRO A 137 -6.77 17.52 3.17
CA PRO A 137 -7.18 18.61 4.06
C PRO A 137 -7.90 19.76 3.32
N SER A 138 -7.61 19.94 2.04
CA SER A 138 -8.29 20.93 1.19
C SER A 138 -9.71 20.56 0.79
N GLY A 139 -10.15 19.32 1.07
CA GLY A 139 -11.42 18.77 0.59
C GLY A 139 -11.39 18.34 -0.87
N ALA A 140 -10.23 18.42 -1.54
CA ALA A 140 -10.04 17.87 -2.87
C ALA A 140 -9.92 16.34 -2.83
N GLY A 141 -10.12 15.70 -3.98
CA GLY A 141 -9.76 14.31 -4.16
C GLY A 141 -8.23 14.09 -4.12
N LEU A 142 -7.83 12.83 -4.14
CA LEU A 142 -6.43 12.49 -4.24
C LEU A 142 -5.99 12.63 -5.70
N HIS A 143 -5.15 13.63 -5.96
CA HIS A 143 -4.46 13.83 -7.23
C HIS A 143 -3.10 14.41 -6.89
N LEU A 144 -2.07 13.59 -7.06
CA LEU A 144 -0.72 13.94 -6.68
C LEU A 144 0.11 14.33 -7.91
N GLU A 145 0.95 15.33 -7.75
CA GLU A 145 1.84 15.79 -8.83
C GLU A 145 2.76 14.67 -9.34
N ASN A 146 3.20 13.80 -8.42
CA ASN A 146 4.10 12.69 -8.72
C ASN A 146 3.39 11.45 -9.28
N THR A 147 2.06 11.43 -9.34
CA THR A 147 1.23 10.36 -9.92
C THR A 147 0.16 10.95 -10.85
N PRO A 148 0.54 11.72 -11.88
CA PRO A 148 -0.38 12.58 -12.63
C PRO A 148 -1.45 11.81 -13.42
N TYR A 149 -1.22 10.52 -13.64
CA TYR A 149 -2.16 9.66 -14.38
C TYR A 149 -3.09 8.86 -13.47
N TRP A 150 -2.98 9.05 -12.16
CA TRP A 150 -3.85 8.41 -11.18
C TRP A 150 -4.60 9.47 -10.37
N SER A 151 -5.88 9.28 -10.17
CA SER A 151 -6.66 10.17 -9.30
C SER A 151 -7.89 9.48 -8.72
N LEU A 152 -8.19 9.79 -7.46
CA LEU A 152 -9.43 9.44 -6.81
C LEU A 152 -10.22 10.75 -6.56
N PRO A 153 -11.32 10.98 -7.29
CA PRO A 153 -12.11 12.20 -7.13
C PRO A 153 -12.64 12.39 -5.72
N ALA A 154 -12.84 13.63 -5.30
CA ALA A 154 -13.47 13.93 -4.01
C ALA A 154 -14.84 13.26 -3.90
N GLY A 155 -15.09 12.59 -2.77
CA GLY A 155 -16.34 11.87 -2.53
C GLY A 155 -16.50 10.56 -3.30
N ALA A 156 -15.50 10.13 -4.05
CA ALA A 156 -15.48 8.80 -4.65
C ALA A 156 -15.15 7.73 -3.59
N CYS A 157 -15.94 6.64 -3.57
CA CYS A 157 -15.70 5.51 -2.71
C CYS A 157 -14.57 4.66 -3.27
N TYR A 158 -13.49 4.48 -2.51
CA TYR A 158 -12.42 3.57 -2.87
C TYR A 158 -12.89 2.13 -2.65
N ASN A 159 -12.67 1.29 -3.63
CA ASN A 159 -13.18 -0.09 -3.65
C ASN A 159 -12.09 -1.18 -3.57
N GLY A 160 -10.85 -0.81 -3.23
CA GLY A 160 -9.72 -1.73 -3.21
C GLY A 160 -9.17 -2.08 -4.59
N ASN A 161 -9.61 -1.40 -5.64
CA ASN A 161 -9.08 -1.55 -6.99
C ASN A 161 -8.35 -0.28 -7.41
N PHE A 162 -7.07 -0.20 -7.08
CA PHE A 162 -6.22 0.94 -7.42
C PHE A 162 -6.15 1.20 -8.92
N ALA A 163 -6.00 0.13 -9.71
CA ALA A 163 -5.85 0.23 -11.16
C ALA A 163 -7.07 0.85 -11.86
N GLY A 164 -8.26 0.72 -11.29
CA GLY A 164 -9.49 1.31 -11.82
C GLY A 164 -9.54 2.84 -11.80
N TRP A 165 -8.56 3.49 -11.14
CA TRP A 165 -8.51 4.94 -10.99
C TRP A 165 -7.43 5.61 -11.86
N TYR A 166 -6.73 4.84 -12.71
CA TYR A 166 -5.89 5.45 -13.73
C TYR A 166 -6.72 6.21 -14.74
N THR A 167 -6.24 7.38 -15.13
CA THR A 167 -6.87 8.18 -16.19
C THR A 167 -6.64 7.50 -17.55
N SER A 168 -7.61 7.62 -18.44
CA SER A 168 -7.47 7.09 -19.81
C SER A 168 -6.30 7.77 -20.51
N GLY A 169 -5.46 6.97 -21.17
CA GLY A 169 -4.34 7.48 -21.96
C GLY A 169 -2.96 7.35 -21.30
N TYR A 170 -2.85 6.77 -20.10
CA TYR A 170 -1.54 6.43 -19.53
C TYR A 170 -0.80 5.47 -20.47
N THR A 171 0.39 5.88 -20.87
CA THR A 171 1.23 5.11 -21.81
C THR A 171 2.59 4.80 -21.19
N PHE A 172 3.32 3.88 -21.80
CA PHE A 172 4.71 3.60 -21.42
C PHE A 172 5.61 4.84 -21.57
N GLU A 173 5.33 5.69 -22.57
CA GLU A 173 6.06 6.97 -22.74
C GLU A 173 5.77 7.94 -21.60
N ASP A 174 4.54 7.98 -21.11
CA ASP A 174 4.19 8.79 -19.94
C ASP A 174 4.93 8.31 -18.69
N ALA A 175 4.97 6.98 -18.47
CA ALA A 175 5.75 6.39 -17.38
C ALA A 175 7.24 6.75 -17.49
N ARG A 176 7.80 6.69 -18.70
CA ARG A 176 9.19 7.05 -18.96
C ARG A 176 9.49 8.51 -18.62
N GLN A 177 8.60 9.43 -18.97
CA GLN A 177 8.77 10.86 -18.67
C GLN A 177 8.70 11.14 -17.15
N MET A 178 7.83 10.42 -16.43
CA MET A 178 7.70 10.56 -14.98
C MET A 178 8.95 10.08 -14.23
N MET A 179 9.49 8.94 -14.63
CA MET A 179 10.66 8.35 -13.97
C MET A 179 11.98 9.04 -14.34
N GLY A 180 11.96 9.87 -15.36
CA GLY A 180 13.16 10.59 -15.86
C GLY A 180 14.11 9.70 -16.64
N ASP A 181 15.27 10.29 -17.01
CA ASP A 181 16.32 9.56 -17.72
C ASP A 181 17.06 8.63 -16.74
N ALA A 182 16.93 7.33 -16.94
CA ALA A 182 17.84 6.38 -16.32
C ALA A 182 19.28 6.69 -16.82
N GLY A 183 20.25 6.67 -15.91
CA GLY A 183 21.64 6.95 -16.21
C GLY A 183 22.22 6.10 -17.36
N GLU A 184 23.51 6.29 -17.70
CA GLU A 184 24.15 5.55 -18.82
C GLU A 184 24.08 4.02 -18.64
N ASN A 185 24.12 3.56 -17.38
CA ASN A 185 23.97 2.16 -17.01
C ASN A 185 22.81 2.03 -16.02
N ILE A 186 21.74 1.37 -16.46
CA ILE A 186 20.57 1.11 -15.63
C ILE A 186 20.96 0.18 -14.48
N SER A 187 20.65 0.54 -13.25
CA SER A 187 20.78 -0.33 -12.08
C SER A 187 19.66 -1.37 -12.03
N GLY A 188 19.84 -2.43 -11.22
CA GLY A 188 18.78 -3.43 -11.01
C GLY A 188 17.49 -2.85 -10.44
N ALA A 189 17.57 -1.82 -9.59
CA ALA A 189 16.41 -1.13 -9.04
C ALA A 189 15.67 -0.30 -10.12
N GLU A 190 16.40 0.44 -10.95
CA GLU A 190 15.84 1.16 -12.10
C GLU A 190 15.22 0.21 -13.12
N ALA A 191 15.88 -0.93 -13.38
CA ALA A 191 15.35 -1.96 -14.27
C ALA A 191 14.03 -2.55 -13.75
N ALA A 192 13.89 -2.76 -12.44
CA ALA A 192 12.65 -3.19 -11.82
C ALA A 192 11.53 -2.16 -11.99
N GLN A 193 11.83 -0.86 -11.82
CA GLN A 193 10.89 0.22 -12.07
C GLN A 193 10.43 0.25 -13.54
N ILE A 194 11.35 0.05 -14.47
CA ILE A 194 11.04 0.00 -15.90
C ILE A 194 10.11 -1.16 -16.22
N VAL A 195 10.35 -2.35 -15.64
CA VAL A 195 9.45 -3.51 -15.81
C VAL A 195 8.06 -3.20 -15.26
N TYR A 196 8.01 -2.62 -14.06
CA TYR A 196 6.73 -2.24 -13.44
C TYR A 196 5.97 -1.24 -14.32
N ALA A 197 6.61 -0.16 -14.74
CA ALA A 197 6.00 0.84 -15.62
C ALA A 197 5.53 0.25 -16.94
N TYR A 198 6.30 -0.66 -17.54
CA TYR A 198 5.91 -1.37 -18.77
C TYR A 198 4.63 -2.18 -18.55
N LEU A 199 4.51 -2.88 -17.42
CA LEU A 199 3.36 -3.71 -17.12
C LEU A 199 2.11 -2.87 -16.84
N VAL A 200 2.23 -1.82 -16.05
CA VAL A 200 1.11 -0.91 -15.74
C VAL A 200 0.59 -0.23 -17.00
N ALA A 201 1.47 0.23 -17.89
CA ALA A 201 1.09 0.89 -19.13
C ALA A 201 0.61 -0.07 -20.24
N GLY A 202 1.05 -1.32 -20.21
CA GLY A 202 0.83 -2.30 -21.27
C GLY A 202 -0.27 -3.32 -21.01
N THR A 203 -0.81 -3.37 -19.80
CA THR A 203 -1.92 -4.28 -19.47
C THR A 203 -3.24 -3.53 -19.51
N ASP A 204 -4.31 -4.18 -19.97
CA ASP A 204 -5.69 -3.68 -19.87
C ASP A 204 -6.19 -3.66 -18.40
N ASN A 205 -5.36 -3.22 -17.47
CA ASN A 205 -5.61 -2.97 -16.04
C ASN A 205 -6.26 -4.13 -15.23
N ASP A 206 -6.37 -5.32 -15.78
CA ASP A 206 -6.87 -6.50 -15.04
C ASP A 206 -5.79 -7.12 -14.15
N GLY A 207 -4.60 -6.56 -14.14
CA GLY A 207 -3.45 -7.16 -13.49
C GLY A 207 -2.69 -6.21 -12.61
N ALA A 208 -3.06 -6.16 -11.33
CA ALA A 208 -2.11 -5.71 -10.32
C ALA A 208 -0.82 -6.52 -10.50
N VAL A 209 0.32 -5.84 -10.64
CA VAL A 209 1.63 -6.47 -10.54
C VAL A 209 1.78 -6.94 -9.10
N ARG A 210 1.91 -8.24 -8.90
CA ARG A 210 1.90 -8.84 -7.57
C ARG A 210 3.30 -9.00 -7.02
N HIS A 211 4.22 -9.34 -7.90
CA HIS A 211 5.58 -9.61 -7.51
C HIS A 211 6.54 -9.35 -8.68
N ILE A 212 7.66 -8.68 -8.40
CA ILE A 212 8.78 -8.52 -9.32
C ILE A 212 10.03 -8.97 -8.58
N ALA A 213 10.63 -10.06 -9.03
CA ALA A 213 11.85 -10.61 -8.45
C ALA A 213 12.99 -10.55 -9.46
N LEU A 214 14.10 -9.90 -9.10
CA LEU A 214 15.34 -10.00 -9.83
C LEU A 214 15.90 -11.42 -9.66
N THR A 215 15.94 -12.22 -10.72
CA THR A 215 16.39 -13.61 -10.69
C THR A 215 17.82 -13.79 -11.18
N GLY A 216 18.36 -12.82 -11.91
CA GLY A 216 19.72 -12.89 -12.39
C GLY A 216 20.05 -11.90 -13.50
N ILE A 217 21.10 -12.22 -14.26
CA ILE A 217 21.52 -11.52 -15.46
C ILE A 217 21.34 -12.47 -16.63
N GLY A 218 20.87 -11.94 -17.76
CA GLY A 218 20.66 -12.67 -19.00
C GLY A 218 21.04 -11.85 -20.22
N GLU A 219 20.82 -12.40 -21.38
CA GLU A 219 21.13 -11.77 -22.66
C GLU A 219 19.92 -11.84 -23.61
N ALA A 220 19.64 -10.75 -24.30
CA ALA A 220 18.66 -10.69 -25.38
C ALA A 220 19.22 -9.83 -26.52
N ASP A 221 19.14 -10.35 -27.76
CA ASP A 221 19.66 -9.70 -28.97
C ASP A 221 21.13 -9.25 -28.86
N GLY A 222 21.96 -10.01 -28.11
CA GLY A 222 23.37 -9.69 -27.90
C GLY A 222 23.62 -8.58 -26.86
N ALA A 223 22.62 -8.19 -26.10
CA ALA A 223 22.74 -7.22 -25.02
C ALA A 223 22.44 -7.86 -23.66
N GLU A 224 23.35 -7.69 -22.71
CA GLU A 224 23.16 -8.10 -21.33
C GLU A 224 22.17 -7.22 -20.60
N GLY A 225 21.47 -7.80 -19.61
CA GLY A 225 20.54 -7.10 -18.75
C GLY A 225 20.08 -7.92 -17.54
N TYR A 226 19.22 -7.31 -16.75
CA TYR A 226 18.61 -7.89 -15.58
C TYR A 226 17.38 -8.72 -15.96
N VAL A 227 17.30 -9.93 -15.42
CA VAL A 227 16.17 -10.84 -15.62
C VAL A 227 15.26 -10.81 -14.40
N PHE A 228 13.98 -10.65 -14.63
CA PHE A 228 12.94 -10.60 -13.62
C PHE A 228 11.91 -11.68 -13.85
N GLU A 229 11.52 -12.37 -12.78
CA GLU A 229 10.25 -13.07 -12.73
C GLU A 229 9.18 -12.10 -12.23
N VAL A 230 8.07 -12.02 -12.95
CA VAL A 230 6.98 -11.11 -12.66
C VAL A 230 5.68 -11.88 -12.55
N GLU A 231 5.01 -11.73 -11.45
CA GLU A 231 3.65 -12.19 -11.25
C GLU A 231 2.70 -11.01 -11.41
N ALA A 232 1.84 -11.09 -12.42
CA ALA A 232 0.84 -10.08 -12.71
C ALA A 232 -0.49 -10.75 -13.01
N GLY A 233 -1.61 -10.17 -12.50
CA GLY A 233 -2.96 -10.58 -12.85
C GLY A 233 -3.29 -12.06 -12.67
N GLY A 234 -3.49 -12.48 -11.44
CA GLY A 234 -4.23 -13.70 -11.11
C GLY A 234 -3.60 -15.06 -11.46
N SER A 235 -2.38 -15.15 -11.94
CA SER A 235 -1.55 -16.37 -12.13
C SER A 235 -0.62 -16.32 -13.36
N HIS A 236 -0.44 -15.18 -13.99
CA HIS A 236 0.49 -15.06 -15.11
C HIS A 236 1.88 -14.73 -14.56
N CYS A 237 2.74 -15.74 -14.49
CA CYS A 237 4.18 -15.50 -14.39
C CYS A 237 4.70 -15.14 -15.78
N LEU A 238 5.35 -14.01 -15.91
CA LEU A 238 6.13 -13.67 -17.09
C LEU A 238 7.58 -13.45 -16.71
N THR A 239 8.48 -13.77 -17.63
CA THR A 239 9.89 -13.43 -17.49
C THR A 239 10.17 -12.19 -18.33
N ALA A 240 10.71 -11.15 -17.72
CA ALA A 240 11.14 -9.94 -18.39
C ALA A 240 12.65 -9.77 -18.28
N LEU A 241 13.27 -9.16 -19.29
CA LEU A 241 14.68 -8.77 -19.26
C LEU A 241 14.78 -7.29 -19.62
N VAL A 242 15.49 -6.52 -18.81
CA VAL A 242 15.80 -5.13 -19.10
C VAL A 242 17.30 -5.03 -19.33
N THR A 243 17.68 -4.70 -20.56
CA THR A 243 19.09 -4.51 -20.90
C THR A 243 19.66 -3.26 -20.23
N TYR A 244 20.98 -3.23 -20.02
CA TYR A 244 21.65 -2.03 -19.47
C TYR A 244 21.47 -0.79 -20.34
N ALA A 245 21.12 -0.98 -21.61
CA ALA A 245 20.78 0.08 -22.53
C ALA A 245 19.29 0.50 -22.51
N GLY A 246 18.45 -0.13 -21.68
CA GLY A 246 17.04 0.23 -21.52
C GLY A 246 16.05 -0.51 -22.43
N GLY A 247 16.48 -1.53 -23.16
CA GLY A 247 15.56 -2.39 -23.94
C GLY A 247 14.78 -3.30 -23.00
N VAL A 248 13.45 -3.31 -23.11
CA VAL A 248 12.55 -4.18 -22.36
C VAL A 248 12.14 -5.36 -23.23
N TYR A 249 12.49 -6.55 -22.80
CA TYR A 249 12.19 -7.80 -23.47
C TYR A 249 11.28 -8.66 -22.60
N VAL A 250 10.33 -9.31 -23.22
CA VAL A 250 9.44 -10.27 -22.56
C VAL A 250 9.61 -11.64 -23.20
N GLU A 251 9.71 -12.67 -22.36
CA GLU A 251 9.82 -14.04 -22.83
C GLU A 251 8.50 -14.49 -23.50
N LYS A 252 8.62 -14.98 -24.73
CA LYS A 252 7.51 -15.57 -25.49
C LYS A 252 7.97 -16.86 -26.14
N GLY A 253 7.42 -17.99 -25.65
CA GLY A 253 7.73 -19.30 -26.23
C GLY A 253 9.19 -19.74 -26.07
N GLY A 254 9.85 -19.35 -24.96
CA GLY A 254 11.22 -19.72 -24.64
C GLY A 254 12.30 -18.80 -25.24
N ALA A 255 11.93 -17.66 -25.81
CA ALA A 255 12.84 -16.65 -26.30
C ALA A 255 12.40 -15.24 -25.90
N PHE A 256 13.37 -14.37 -25.63
CA PHE A 256 13.12 -12.97 -25.38
C PHE A 256 12.78 -12.21 -26.66
N ALA A 257 11.70 -11.44 -26.65
CA ALA A 257 11.28 -10.56 -27.73
C ALA A 257 11.24 -9.11 -27.22
N LEU A 258 11.82 -8.18 -27.98
CA LEU A 258 11.77 -6.76 -27.67
C LEU A 258 10.32 -6.29 -27.61
N SER A 259 9.94 -5.67 -26.52
CA SER A 259 8.59 -5.18 -26.27
C SER A 259 8.52 -3.67 -26.13
N ALA A 260 9.57 -3.04 -25.60
CA ALA A 260 9.67 -1.58 -25.45
C ALA A 260 11.14 -1.15 -25.35
N ASN A 261 11.37 0.13 -25.54
CA ASN A 261 12.64 0.77 -25.23
C ASN A 261 12.43 1.88 -24.23
N TRP A 262 13.20 1.86 -23.15
CA TRP A 262 13.18 2.92 -22.16
C TRP A 262 13.96 4.17 -22.59
N LYS A 263 15.02 4.03 -23.38
CA LYS A 263 15.88 5.10 -23.89
C LYS A 263 15.63 5.43 -25.34
#